data_69bebbc5511b54104898e82c1d267d00
#
_entry.id   69bebbc5511b54104898e82c1d267d00
#
_cell.length_a   1.000
_cell.length_b   1.000
_cell.length_c   1.000
_cell.angle_alpha   90.00
_cell.angle_beta   90.00
_cell.angle_gamma   90.00
#
_symmetry.space_group_name_H-M   'P 1'
#
loop_
_entity.id
_entity.type
_entity.pdbx_description
1 polymer ?
#
loop_
_entity_poly.entity_id
_entity_poly.type
_entity_poly.pdbx_seq_one_letter_code
_entity_poly.pdbx_strand_id
1 'polypeptide(L)'
;MNDNWMQRPRSRREALKTALGMGGLAAGASMLGACAPGQAPQANRTTVDLTDPRESLRAFIKLTGDLDPTVETPGWFGGTVFADTRRDRPLKPLFGVQGFGVVRTEEQPDGSFRVFNRELAFYTDLKTGKIMDEWTNPFTKEVCDVQPIHNKTVNAHLIVSEKIGTAIEMDFDGNLMEVPLPLEWDRFGDNKLFSTFEVHTMFPSELTPEEWPRESAGRILRIGEIFQRVADQAQVENPDLTSADYSGTWTRVGPWVPWMRMGQAEGNLLFRTFMTKLDSIDQLPAELKAATEERLPEFFVAPPPETWGDKNDSSFSVYARENEPLPPLEN
;
A
#
# COMPACT_ATOMS: atom_id res chain seq x y z
N MET A 1 -18.99 30.75 0.63
CA MET A 1 -19.24 29.59 1.51
C MET A 1 -17.87 29.04 1.88
N ASN A 2 -17.48 29.26 3.14
CA ASN A 2 -16.17 28.85 3.64
C ASN A 2 -16.25 27.40 4.12
N ASP A 3 -15.85 26.45 3.30
CA ASP A 3 -15.72 25.05 3.70
C ASP A 3 -14.31 24.79 4.24
N ASN A 4 -14.20 24.97 5.54
CA ASN A 4 -12.97 24.72 6.32
C ASN A 4 -12.93 23.24 6.77
N TRP A 5 -12.87 22.29 5.81
CA TRP A 5 -12.81 20.86 6.09
C TRP A 5 -11.39 20.34 6.37
N MET A 6 -10.38 21.24 6.35
CA MET A 6 -9.00 20.94 6.76
C MET A 6 -8.72 21.13 8.25
N GLN A 7 -9.71 21.06 9.12
CA GLN A 7 -9.45 21.03 10.56
C GLN A 7 -9.24 19.60 11.01
N ARG A 8 -7.95 19.29 11.31
CA ARG A 8 -7.32 18.21 12.08
C ARG A 8 -8.24 17.04 12.44
N PRO A 9 -7.89 15.81 12.08
CA PRO A 9 -8.55 14.63 12.64
C PRO A 9 -8.39 14.65 14.16
N ARG A 10 -9.50 14.71 14.89
CA ARG A 10 -9.53 14.40 16.32
C ARG A 10 -9.13 12.93 16.43
N SER A 11 -8.11 12.65 17.24
CA SER A 11 -7.60 11.31 17.44
C SER A 11 -8.77 10.37 17.77
N ARG A 12 -8.83 9.21 17.13
CA ARG A 12 -9.84 8.16 17.40
C ARG A 12 -9.89 7.76 18.87
N ARG A 13 -8.85 8.04 19.62
CA ARG A 13 -8.76 7.85 21.09
C ARG A 13 -9.79 8.65 21.89
N GLU A 14 -10.22 9.82 21.40
CA GLU A 14 -11.27 10.61 22.07
C GLU A 14 -12.68 10.10 21.76
N ALA A 15 -12.91 9.57 20.56
CA ALA A 15 -14.20 8.99 20.19
C ALA A 15 -14.51 7.67 20.94
N LEU A 16 -13.50 6.86 21.22
CA LEU A 16 -13.65 5.60 21.97
C LEU A 16 -13.87 5.80 23.48
N LYS A 17 -13.37 6.87 24.06
CA LYS A 17 -13.60 7.17 25.50
C LYS A 17 -15.05 7.54 25.83
N THR A 18 -15.80 8.02 24.86
CA THR A 18 -17.21 8.40 25.05
C THR A 18 -18.17 7.21 24.94
N ALA A 19 -17.75 6.08 24.32
CA ALA A 19 -18.60 4.89 24.11
C ALA A 19 -18.52 3.84 25.23
N LEU A 20 -17.56 3.93 26.15
CA LEU A 20 -17.32 2.93 27.22
C LEU A 20 -17.90 3.31 28.59
N GLY A 21 -18.77 4.29 28.65
CA GLY A 21 -19.35 4.85 29.86
C GLY A 21 -20.68 4.27 30.36
N MET A 22 -21.21 3.14 29.82
CA MET A 22 -22.43 2.53 30.37
C MET A 22 -22.43 1.02 30.23
N GLY A 23 -22.35 0.32 31.35
CA GLY A 23 -22.66 -1.12 31.45
C GLY A 23 -21.81 -1.84 32.46
N GLY A 24 -22.20 -1.75 33.72
CA GLY A 24 -21.63 -2.53 34.82
C GLY A 24 -22.39 -3.81 35.10
N LEU A 25 -21.78 -4.65 36.03
CA LEU A 25 -22.29 -5.81 36.78
C LEU A 25 -22.18 -7.15 36.03
N ALA A 26 -21.71 -8.27 36.62
CA ALA A 26 -21.44 -8.72 37.98
C ALA A 26 -20.61 -10.01 37.96
N ALA A 27 -19.78 -10.14 38.93
CA ALA A 27 -19.41 -11.27 39.81
C ALA A 27 -19.46 -12.73 39.31
N GLY A 28 -18.34 -13.43 39.55
CA GLY A 28 -18.25 -14.90 39.61
C GLY A 28 -16.84 -15.36 39.95
N ALA A 29 -16.53 -15.50 41.23
CA ALA A 29 -15.26 -16.05 41.71
C ALA A 29 -15.23 -17.57 41.46
N SER A 30 -14.10 -18.09 40.98
CA SER A 30 -13.68 -19.47 41.19
C SER A 30 -12.17 -19.55 41.24
N MET A 31 -11.65 -19.81 42.43
CA MET A 31 -10.25 -20.15 42.65
C MET A 31 -9.99 -21.57 42.09
N LEU A 32 -9.00 -21.69 41.24
CA LEU A 32 -8.19 -22.89 41.12
C LEU A 32 -6.74 -22.46 40.91
N GLY A 33 -5.95 -22.70 41.94
CA GLY A 33 -4.51 -22.51 41.88
C GLY A 33 -3.87 -23.53 40.92
N ALA A 34 -3.12 -23.04 39.96
CA ALA A 34 -2.17 -23.82 39.21
C ALA A 34 -0.81 -23.11 39.30
N CYS A 35 0.19 -23.87 39.74
CA CYS A 35 1.59 -23.45 39.81
C CYS A 35 2.05 -22.85 38.48
N ALA A 36 2.36 -21.57 38.44
CA ALA A 36 3.01 -20.94 37.35
C ALA A 36 4.46 -21.44 37.25
N PRO A 37 4.93 -21.92 36.09
CA PRO A 37 6.38 -22.07 35.88
C PRO A 37 7.02 -20.68 35.94
N GLY A 38 8.12 -20.59 36.72
CA GLY A 38 8.81 -19.33 36.94
C GLY A 38 9.17 -18.66 35.61
N GLN A 39 8.68 -17.44 35.44
CA GLN A 39 9.13 -16.57 34.36
C GLN A 39 10.62 -16.33 34.56
N ALA A 40 11.42 -16.71 33.57
CA ALA A 40 12.79 -16.28 33.48
C ALA A 40 12.84 -14.73 33.57
N PRO A 41 13.83 -14.12 34.22
CA PRO A 41 13.93 -12.66 34.28
C PRO A 41 13.96 -12.12 32.87
N GLN A 42 12.91 -11.36 32.51
CA GLN A 42 12.95 -10.55 31.31
C GLN A 42 14.10 -9.55 31.50
N ALA A 43 15.16 -9.73 30.70
CA ALA A 43 16.16 -8.69 30.55
C ALA A 43 15.45 -7.37 30.29
N ASN A 44 15.92 -6.28 30.91
CA ASN A 44 15.44 -4.92 30.66
C ASN A 44 15.58 -4.61 29.16
N ARG A 45 14.61 -5.02 28.36
CA ARG A 45 14.51 -4.59 26.97
C ARG A 45 14.02 -3.16 27.01
N THR A 46 14.86 -2.24 26.60
CA THR A 46 14.45 -0.87 26.29
C THR A 46 13.37 -0.97 25.23
N THR A 47 12.14 -0.69 25.60
CA THR A 47 11.02 -0.67 24.65
C THR A 47 11.26 0.45 23.67
N VAL A 48 11.19 0.14 22.37
CA VAL A 48 11.31 1.16 21.31
C VAL A 48 10.22 2.20 21.50
N ASP A 49 10.58 3.46 21.52
CA ASP A 49 9.62 4.57 21.63
C ASP A 49 9.09 4.92 20.23
N LEU A 50 7.99 4.31 19.84
CA LEU A 50 7.34 4.56 18.55
C LEU A 50 6.70 5.95 18.44
N THR A 51 6.75 6.78 19.49
CA THR A 51 6.38 8.20 19.41
C THR A 51 7.54 9.09 18.95
N ASP A 52 8.78 8.59 19.05
CA ASP A 52 9.94 9.20 18.42
C ASP A 52 9.90 8.95 16.91
N PRO A 53 9.95 10.00 16.06
CA PRO A 53 9.84 9.83 14.61
C PRO A 53 10.95 8.97 14.00
N ARG A 54 12.17 8.95 14.56
CA ARG A 54 13.28 8.14 14.04
C ARG A 54 13.07 6.67 14.35
N GLU A 55 12.68 6.35 15.59
CA GLU A 55 12.36 4.98 16.00
C GLU A 55 11.12 4.46 15.26
N SER A 56 10.11 5.31 15.09
CA SER A 56 8.91 5.02 14.30
C SER A 56 9.24 4.71 12.84
N LEU A 57 10.09 5.54 12.20
CA LEU A 57 10.52 5.30 10.82
C LEU A 57 11.34 4.01 10.69
N ARG A 58 12.27 3.77 11.62
CA ARG A 58 13.07 2.55 11.64
C ARG A 58 12.20 1.30 11.82
N ALA A 59 11.20 1.34 12.71
CA ALA A 59 10.21 0.28 12.88
C ALA A 59 9.39 0.05 11.60
N PHE A 60 9.01 1.12 10.92
CA PHE A 60 8.31 1.06 9.63
C PHE A 60 9.16 0.38 8.54
N ILE A 61 10.46 0.66 8.48
CA ILE A 61 11.38 0.01 7.54
C ILE A 61 11.49 -1.48 7.84
N LYS A 62 11.58 -1.90 9.10
CA LYS A 62 11.56 -3.34 9.45
C LYS A 62 10.31 -4.07 8.93
N LEU A 63 9.16 -3.41 8.88
CA LEU A 63 7.95 -3.99 8.31
C LEU A 63 7.97 -3.96 6.78
N THR A 64 8.40 -2.84 6.18
CA THR A 64 8.33 -2.65 4.72
C THR A 64 9.40 -3.44 3.99
N GLY A 65 10.61 -3.52 4.54
CA GLY A 65 11.79 -4.11 3.95
C GLY A 65 12.67 -4.79 5.00
N ASP A 66 13.95 -4.55 4.91
CA ASP A 66 14.98 -5.00 5.83
C ASP A 66 15.94 -3.83 6.09
N LEU A 67 16.50 -3.72 7.31
CA LEU A 67 17.53 -2.73 7.63
C LEU A 67 18.90 -3.10 7.05
N ASP A 68 19.08 -4.37 6.63
CA ASP A 68 20.26 -4.82 5.89
C ASP A 68 20.08 -4.46 4.41
N PRO A 69 20.88 -3.54 3.84
CA PRO A 69 20.74 -3.09 2.46
C PRO A 69 21.08 -4.16 1.41
N THR A 70 21.62 -5.30 1.84
CA THR A 70 21.91 -6.44 0.94
C THR A 70 20.74 -7.40 0.78
N VAL A 71 19.68 -7.22 1.60
CA VAL A 71 18.49 -8.08 1.59
C VAL A 71 17.40 -7.45 0.73
N GLU A 72 16.88 -8.23 -0.20
CA GLU A 72 15.68 -7.90 -0.96
C GLU A 72 14.46 -8.58 -0.33
N THR A 73 13.45 -7.79 -0.03
CA THR A 73 12.27 -8.24 0.69
C THR A 73 11.07 -8.29 -0.24
N PRO A 74 10.54 -9.47 -0.59
CA PRO A 74 9.30 -9.58 -1.32
C PRO A 74 8.09 -9.39 -0.40
N GLY A 75 7.04 -8.76 -0.92
CA GLY A 75 5.76 -8.66 -0.27
C GLY A 75 4.64 -8.99 -1.26
N TRP A 76 3.75 -9.91 -0.90
CA TRP A 76 2.60 -10.29 -1.70
C TRP A 76 1.34 -9.53 -1.30
N PHE A 77 0.49 -9.25 -2.28
CA PHE A 77 -0.87 -8.78 -2.04
C PHE A 77 -1.86 -9.43 -3.01
N GLY A 78 -3.12 -9.55 -2.57
CA GLY A 78 -4.18 -10.07 -3.41
C GLY A 78 -5.58 -9.77 -2.86
N GLY A 79 -6.55 -9.66 -3.76
CA GLY A 79 -7.91 -9.31 -3.36
C GLY A 79 -8.84 -9.03 -4.52
N THR A 80 -9.83 -8.16 -4.28
CA THR A 80 -10.88 -7.84 -5.25
C THR A 80 -10.92 -6.35 -5.53
N VAL A 81 -11.14 -6.02 -6.79
CA VAL A 81 -11.36 -4.66 -7.27
C VAL A 81 -12.84 -4.46 -7.55
N PHE A 82 -13.39 -3.39 -6.98
CA PHE A 82 -14.79 -3.01 -7.11
C PHE A 82 -14.92 -1.70 -7.88
N ALA A 83 -16.04 -1.57 -8.58
CA ALA A 83 -16.50 -0.28 -9.06
C ALA A 83 -17.39 0.38 -8.01
N ASP A 84 -17.08 1.64 -7.69
CA ASP A 84 -17.94 2.57 -6.96
C ASP A 84 -18.45 3.63 -7.95
N THR A 85 -19.65 3.43 -8.51
CA THR A 85 -20.17 4.24 -9.59
C THR A 85 -21.21 5.27 -9.13
N ARG A 86 -21.98 4.98 -8.08
CA ARG A 86 -23.08 5.82 -7.60
C ARG A 86 -23.38 5.58 -6.13
N ARG A 87 -23.87 6.63 -5.46
CA ARG A 87 -24.29 6.56 -4.05
C ARG A 87 -25.48 5.63 -3.78
N ASP A 88 -26.35 5.44 -4.79
CA ASP A 88 -27.57 4.65 -4.71
C ASP A 88 -27.39 3.18 -5.14
N ARG A 89 -26.16 2.77 -5.43
CA ARG A 89 -25.84 1.41 -5.86
C ARG A 89 -24.78 0.78 -4.97
N PRO A 90 -24.88 -0.54 -4.71
CA PRO A 90 -23.83 -1.24 -4.01
C PRO A 90 -22.55 -1.30 -4.85
N LEU A 91 -21.41 -1.46 -4.19
CA LEU A 91 -20.13 -1.75 -4.83
C LEU A 91 -20.27 -2.96 -5.74
N LYS A 92 -19.79 -2.84 -6.98
CA LYS A 92 -19.85 -3.93 -7.95
C LYS A 92 -18.46 -4.57 -8.06
N PRO A 93 -18.29 -5.83 -7.69
CA PRO A 93 -17.04 -6.54 -7.94
C PRO A 93 -16.81 -6.68 -9.46
N LEU A 94 -15.62 -6.37 -9.92
CA LEU A 94 -15.24 -6.40 -11.34
C LEU A 94 -14.30 -7.55 -11.64
N PHE A 95 -13.19 -7.61 -10.94
CA PHE A 95 -12.13 -8.61 -11.13
C PHE A 95 -11.31 -8.75 -9.84
N GLY A 96 -10.52 -9.81 -9.77
CA GLY A 96 -9.50 -9.97 -8.75
C GLY A 96 -8.22 -9.24 -9.14
N VAL A 97 -7.33 -9.09 -8.17
CA VAL A 97 -5.97 -8.62 -8.37
C VAL A 97 -5.04 -9.42 -7.47
N GLN A 98 -3.88 -9.80 -7.98
CA GLN A 98 -2.80 -10.36 -7.19
C GLN A 98 -1.47 -9.87 -7.72
N GLY A 99 -0.57 -9.59 -6.81
CA GLY A 99 0.73 -9.04 -7.17
C GLY A 99 1.72 -9.13 -6.03
N PHE A 100 2.88 -8.57 -6.28
CA PHE A 100 3.94 -8.47 -5.29
C PHE A 100 4.80 -7.25 -5.59
N GLY A 101 5.52 -6.81 -4.55
CA GLY A 101 6.61 -5.86 -4.69
C GLY A 101 7.89 -6.48 -4.16
N VAL A 102 9.03 -6.03 -4.65
CA VAL A 102 10.34 -6.37 -4.10
C VAL A 102 11.02 -5.09 -3.66
N VAL A 103 11.33 -5.04 -2.37
CA VAL A 103 11.86 -3.85 -1.71
C VAL A 103 13.29 -4.08 -1.25
N ARG A 104 14.17 -3.11 -1.48
CA ARG A 104 15.46 -2.97 -0.82
C ARG A 104 15.53 -1.60 -0.18
N THR A 105 16.13 -1.51 1.01
CA THR A 105 16.24 -0.25 1.76
C THR A 105 17.69 0.07 2.06
N GLU A 106 18.02 1.36 2.11
CA GLU A 106 19.36 1.84 2.44
C GLU A 106 19.25 2.97 3.45
N GLU A 107 19.76 2.76 4.67
CA GLU A 107 19.86 3.81 5.68
C GLU A 107 20.95 4.81 5.29
N GLN A 108 20.63 6.09 5.36
CA GLN A 108 21.55 7.18 5.04
C GLN A 108 22.20 7.72 6.31
N PRO A 109 23.36 8.42 6.23
CA PRO A 109 24.08 8.94 7.40
C PRO A 109 23.26 9.90 8.28
N ASP A 110 22.22 10.52 7.76
CA ASP A 110 21.31 11.41 8.48
C ASP A 110 20.14 10.67 9.17
N GLY A 111 20.06 9.34 8.99
CA GLY A 111 19.00 8.49 9.50
C GLY A 111 17.73 8.47 8.63
N SER A 112 17.79 9.03 7.43
CA SER A 112 16.78 8.83 6.40
C SER A 112 16.95 7.47 5.72
N PHE A 113 15.97 7.05 4.91
CA PHE A 113 16.01 5.80 4.17
C PHE A 113 15.68 6.01 2.70
N ARG A 114 16.53 5.47 1.83
CA ARG A 114 16.19 5.23 0.45
C ARG A 114 15.50 3.89 0.34
N VAL A 115 14.33 3.88 -0.24
CA VAL A 115 13.53 2.68 -0.53
C VAL A 115 13.49 2.48 -2.02
N PHE A 116 14.05 1.38 -2.49
CA PHE A 116 13.97 0.93 -3.88
C PHE A 116 12.87 -0.11 -3.97
N ASN A 117 11.85 0.16 -4.74
CA ASN A 117 10.70 -0.74 -4.88
C ASN A 117 10.34 -0.95 -6.35
N ARG A 118 9.99 -2.18 -6.68
CA ARG A 118 9.43 -2.61 -7.95
C ARG A 118 8.13 -3.35 -7.69
N GLU A 119 7.11 -3.09 -8.47
CA GLU A 119 5.77 -3.59 -8.22
C GLU A 119 5.16 -4.21 -9.47
N LEU A 120 4.68 -5.44 -9.35
CA LEU A 120 3.98 -6.17 -10.38
C LEU A 120 2.65 -6.71 -9.85
N ALA A 121 1.56 -6.53 -10.63
CA ALA A 121 0.31 -7.22 -10.34
C ALA A 121 -0.44 -7.57 -11.61
N PHE A 122 -1.11 -8.71 -11.57
CA PHE A 122 -2.03 -9.17 -12.61
C PHE A 122 -3.48 -9.09 -12.10
N TYR A 123 -4.37 -8.82 -13.04
CA TYR A 123 -5.80 -8.91 -12.80
C TYR A 123 -6.30 -10.34 -13.06
N THR A 124 -7.27 -10.80 -12.28
CA THR A 124 -7.76 -12.17 -12.33
C THR A 124 -9.28 -12.23 -12.49
N ASP A 125 -9.76 -13.24 -13.16
CA ASP A 125 -11.20 -13.51 -13.27
C ASP A 125 -11.78 -13.97 -11.93
N LEU A 126 -12.88 -13.35 -11.50
CA LEU A 126 -13.47 -13.62 -10.18
C LEU A 126 -14.00 -15.05 -9.99
N LYS A 127 -14.32 -15.74 -11.07
CA LYS A 127 -14.92 -17.09 -10.99
C LYS A 127 -13.84 -18.18 -11.01
N THR A 128 -12.82 -17.98 -11.83
CA THR A 128 -11.78 -18.98 -12.06
C THR A 128 -10.50 -18.71 -11.29
N GLY A 129 -10.27 -17.46 -10.85
CA GLY A 129 -9.03 -16.99 -10.24
C GLY A 129 -7.88 -16.84 -11.22
N LYS A 130 -8.04 -17.18 -12.49
CA LYS A 130 -6.98 -17.13 -13.49
C LYS A 130 -6.65 -15.70 -13.92
N ILE A 131 -5.38 -15.48 -14.24
CA ILE A 131 -4.90 -14.24 -14.84
C ILE A 131 -5.64 -13.99 -16.15
N MET A 132 -6.09 -12.75 -16.36
CA MET A 132 -6.83 -12.35 -17.54
C MET A 132 -5.92 -11.60 -18.51
N ASP A 133 -6.02 -11.94 -19.80
CA ASP A 133 -5.45 -11.16 -20.89
C ASP A 133 -6.50 -10.27 -21.57
N GLU A 134 -7.78 -10.67 -21.48
CA GLU A 134 -8.93 -9.92 -21.99
C GLU A 134 -10.03 -9.81 -20.94
N TRP A 135 -10.79 -8.72 -21.00
CA TRP A 135 -11.92 -8.50 -20.11
C TRP A 135 -13.05 -7.78 -20.83
N THR A 136 -14.27 -8.33 -20.75
CA THR A 136 -15.46 -7.63 -21.27
C THR A 136 -15.94 -6.59 -20.26
N ASN A 137 -15.81 -5.32 -20.61
CA ASN A 137 -16.26 -4.23 -19.77
C ASN A 137 -17.78 -4.28 -19.55
N PRO A 138 -18.27 -4.43 -18.32
CA PRO A 138 -19.71 -4.53 -18.06
C PRO A 138 -20.46 -3.22 -18.25
N PHE A 139 -19.78 -2.11 -18.45
CA PHE A 139 -20.34 -0.78 -18.65
C PHE A 139 -20.41 -0.42 -20.14
N THR A 140 -19.28 -0.49 -20.85
CA THR A 140 -19.17 -0.14 -22.27
C THR A 140 -19.48 -1.29 -23.21
N LYS A 141 -19.45 -2.54 -22.72
CA LYS A 141 -19.59 -3.80 -23.47
C LYS A 141 -18.42 -4.12 -24.41
N GLU A 142 -17.38 -3.35 -24.35
CA GLU A 142 -16.17 -3.59 -25.12
C GLU A 142 -15.34 -4.72 -24.52
N VAL A 143 -14.63 -5.43 -25.38
CA VAL A 143 -13.54 -6.32 -24.99
C VAL A 143 -12.28 -5.47 -24.88
N CYS A 144 -11.68 -5.45 -23.70
CA CYS A 144 -10.48 -4.70 -23.39
C CYS A 144 -9.32 -5.64 -23.17
N ASP A 145 -8.16 -5.32 -23.75
CA ASP A 145 -6.89 -5.98 -23.44
C ASP A 145 -6.47 -5.58 -22.03
N VAL A 146 -6.31 -6.56 -21.16
CA VAL A 146 -5.96 -6.33 -19.75
C VAL A 146 -4.47 -6.12 -19.64
N GLN A 147 -4.07 -4.95 -19.13
CA GLN A 147 -2.66 -4.68 -18.87
C GLN A 147 -2.34 -4.86 -17.39
N PRO A 148 -1.25 -5.56 -17.05
CA PRO A 148 -0.80 -5.70 -15.67
C PRO A 148 -0.34 -4.35 -15.11
N ILE A 149 -0.30 -4.24 -13.78
CA ILE A 149 0.49 -3.22 -13.11
C ILE A 149 1.94 -3.70 -13.17
N HIS A 150 2.85 -2.91 -13.77
CA HIS A 150 4.26 -3.27 -13.91
C HIS A 150 5.15 -2.05 -13.77
N ASN A 151 5.15 -1.50 -12.56
CA ASN A 151 5.92 -0.32 -12.20
C ASN A 151 7.37 -0.74 -11.89
N LYS A 152 8.31 -0.41 -12.82
CA LYS A 152 9.73 -0.81 -12.72
C LYS A 152 10.46 -0.08 -11.61
N THR A 153 10.04 1.16 -11.34
CA THR A 153 10.68 2.04 -10.37
C THR A 153 9.59 2.75 -9.57
N VAL A 154 9.52 2.46 -8.27
CA VAL A 154 8.67 3.14 -7.30
C VAL A 154 9.53 3.47 -6.08
N ASN A 155 10.54 4.33 -6.29
CA ASN A 155 11.49 4.68 -5.26
C ASN A 155 10.92 5.74 -4.32
N ALA A 156 11.30 5.68 -3.05
CA ALA A 156 10.87 6.65 -2.06
C ALA A 156 12.04 7.06 -1.15
N HIS A 157 12.14 8.34 -0.85
CA HIS A 157 13.02 8.86 0.18
C HIS A 157 12.19 9.14 1.44
N LEU A 158 12.42 8.35 2.48
CA LEU A 158 11.72 8.46 3.74
C LEU A 158 12.62 9.21 4.73
N ILE A 159 12.12 10.31 5.25
CA ILE A 159 12.89 11.23 6.10
C ILE A 159 12.20 11.48 7.43
N VAL A 160 12.95 12.01 8.37
CA VAL A 160 12.41 12.64 9.58
C VAL A 160 12.60 14.14 9.45
N SER A 161 11.50 14.82 9.13
CA SER A 161 11.45 16.28 9.04
C SER A 161 11.30 16.90 10.41
N GLU A 162 12.06 17.96 10.69
CA GLU A 162 11.93 18.76 11.92
C GLU A 162 10.55 19.44 12.06
N LYS A 163 9.84 19.64 10.93
CA LYS A 163 8.58 20.38 10.88
C LYS A 163 7.35 19.49 11.02
N ILE A 164 7.39 18.29 10.42
CA ILE A 164 6.21 17.45 10.22
C ILE A 164 6.38 16.02 10.72
N GLY A 165 7.54 15.65 11.28
CA GLY A 165 7.84 14.28 11.71
C GLY A 165 8.20 13.38 10.54
N THR A 166 7.70 12.15 10.51
CA THR A 166 7.96 11.23 9.39
C THR A 166 7.33 11.75 8.10
N ALA A 167 8.10 11.71 7.01
CA ALA A 167 7.69 12.24 5.72
C ALA A 167 8.28 11.44 4.55
N ILE A 168 7.65 11.58 3.39
CA ILE A 168 8.20 11.18 2.10
C ILE A 168 8.68 12.46 1.42
N GLU A 169 9.93 12.49 1.00
CA GLU A 169 10.43 13.54 0.12
C GLU A 169 10.09 13.19 -1.32
N MET A 170 9.36 14.06 -1.97
CA MET A 170 8.92 13.89 -3.36
C MET A 170 9.43 15.04 -4.22
N ASP A 171 9.90 14.73 -5.42
CA ASP A 171 10.26 15.73 -6.43
C ASP A 171 9.03 16.05 -7.30
N PHE A 172 8.62 17.32 -7.29
CA PHE A 172 7.60 17.85 -8.18
C PHE A 172 8.24 18.89 -9.10
N ASP A 173 8.58 18.47 -10.31
CA ASP A 173 9.19 19.31 -11.35
C ASP A 173 10.46 20.06 -10.87
N GLY A 174 11.36 19.37 -10.19
CA GLY A 174 12.59 19.90 -9.66
C GLY A 174 12.45 20.61 -8.30
N ASN A 175 11.27 20.59 -7.71
CA ASN A 175 11.02 21.12 -6.37
C ASN A 175 10.81 19.96 -5.39
N LEU A 176 11.73 19.76 -4.47
CA LEU A 176 11.59 18.78 -3.40
C LEU A 176 10.55 19.26 -2.38
N MET A 177 9.56 18.42 -2.14
CA MET A 177 8.50 18.64 -1.15
C MET A 177 8.46 17.51 -0.15
N GLU A 178 8.32 17.88 1.13
CA GLU A 178 8.11 16.92 2.21
C GLU A 178 6.60 16.66 2.36
N VAL A 179 6.17 15.45 2.01
CA VAL A 179 4.79 15.01 2.17
C VAL A 179 4.67 14.22 3.48
N PRO A 180 3.78 14.62 4.41
CA PRO A 180 3.64 13.91 5.68
C PRO A 180 3.34 12.42 5.47
N LEU A 181 4.05 11.57 6.20
CA LEU A 181 3.81 10.14 6.31
C LEU A 181 3.48 9.83 7.78
N PRO A 182 2.24 10.07 8.24
CA PRO A 182 1.86 9.83 9.61
C PRO A 182 1.85 8.33 9.89
N LEU A 183 2.84 7.85 10.63
CA LEU A 183 2.92 6.46 11.08
C LEU A 183 2.18 6.34 12.41
N GLU A 184 1.02 5.72 12.37
CA GLU A 184 0.23 5.46 13.58
C GLU A 184 0.51 4.04 14.09
N TRP A 185 0.76 3.92 15.39
CA TRP A 185 1.07 2.67 16.06
C TRP A 185 0.12 2.44 17.23
N ASP A 186 -0.59 1.32 17.19
CA ASP A 186 -1.47 0.89 18.27
C ASP A 186 -1.03 -0.48 18.79
N ARG A 187 -0.95 -0.61 20.13
CA ARG A 187 -0.71 -1.89 20.80
C ARG A 187 -2.03 -2.55 21.13
N PHE A 188 -2.14 -3.83 20.82
CA PHE A 188 -3.33 -4.62 21.08
C PHE A 188 -2.97 -5.95 21.74
N GLY A 189 -3.57 -6.21 22.92
CA GLY A 189 -3.21 -7.38 23.72
C GLY A 189 -1.75 -7.29 24.19
N ASP A 190 -1.16 -8.45 24.42
CA ASP A 190 0.16 -8.53 25.03
C ASP A 190 1.31 -8.55 24.03
N ASN A 191 1.02 -8.74 22.72
CA ASN A 191 2.07 -9.00 21.75
C ASN A 191 1.80 -8.49 20.32
N LYS A 192 0.70 -7.76 20.05
CA LYS A 192 0.40 -7.27 18.71
C LYS A 192 0.59 -5.77 18.60
N LEU A 193 1.22 -5.40 17.50
CA LEU A 193 1.41 -4.02 17.09
C LEU A 193 0.67 -3.80 15.77
N PHE A 194 -0.19 -2.79 15.75
CA PHE A 194 -0.86 -2.34 14.54
C PHE A 194 -0.15 -1.10 14.02
N SER A 195 0.13 -1.09 12.73
CA SER A 195 0.62 0.09 12.02
C SER A 195 -0.40 0.49 10.97
N THR A 196 -0.78 1.76 10.97
CA THR A 196 -1.64 2.34 9.94
C THR A 196 -0.97 3.58 9.37
N PHE A 197 -0.97 3.70 8.06
CA PHE A 197 -0.60 4.94 7.38
C PHE A 197 -1.48 5.13 6.15
N GLU A 198 -1.66 6.38 5.77
CA GLU A 198 -2.50 6.79 4.65
C GLU A 198 -1.68 7.66 3.70
N VAL A 199 -1.87 7.46 2.41
CA VAL A 199 -1.26 8.27 1.36
C VAL A 199 -2.37 8.82 0.49
N HIS A 200 -2.46 10.14 0.38
CA HIS A 200 -3.42 10.83 -0.46
C HIS A 200 -2.66 11.70 -1.45
N THR A 201 -2.69 11.30 -2.71
CA THR A 201 -1.98 12.00 -3.78
C THR A 201 -2.94 12.60 -4.81
N MET A 202 -2.50 13.69 -5.40
CA MET A 202 -3.18 14.34 -6.50
C MET A 202 -2.13 14.88 -7.46
N PHE A 203 -2.18 14.45 -8.71
CA PHE A 203 -1.17 14.80 -9.71
C PHE A 203 -1.77 14.91 -11.12
N PRO A 204 -1.14 15.66 -12.03
CA PRO A 204 -1.54 15.72 -13.43
C PRO A 204 -1.49 14.36 -14.11
N SER A 205 -2.49 14.06 -14.94
CA SER A 205 -2.51 12.85 -15.77
C SER A 205 -1.68 13.05 -17.04
N GLU A 206 -0.86 12.09 -17.39
CA GLU A 206 -0.20 12.02 -18.70
C GLU A 206 -1.21 11.65 -19.80
N LEU A 207 -2.33 11.00 -19.44
CA LEU A 207 -3.42 10.66 -20.35
C LEU A 207 -4.46 11.78 -20.31
N THR A 208 -4.28 12.83 -21.10
CA THR A 208 -5.26 13.93 -21.14
C THR A 208 -6.53 13.51 -21.88
N PRO A 209 -7.72 14.03 -21.50
CA PRO A 209 -8.97 13.68 -22.18
C PRO A 209 -9.00 14.00 -23.69
N GLU A 210 -8.24 15.00 -24.12
CA GLU A 210 -8.16 15.42 -25.50
C GLU A 210 -7.36 14.46 -26.38
N GLU A 211 -6.28 13.94 -25.83
CA GLU A 211 -5.39 13.00 -26.53
C GLU A 211 -5.83 11.54 -26.34
N TRP A 212 -6.36 11.23 -25.16
CA TRP A 212 -6.78 9.89 -24.74
C TRP A 212 -8.27 9.85 -24.38
N PRO A 213 -9.17 10.05 -25.33
CA PRO A 213 -10.59 10.25 -25.03
C PRO A 213 -11.30 9.05 -24.37
N ARG A 214 -10.75 7.84 -24.54
CA ARG A 214 -11.32 6.60 -24.02
C ARG A 214 -10.61 6.09 -22.78
N GLU A 215 -9.34 6.38 -22.63
CA GLU A 215 -8.46 5.88 -21.58
C GLU A 215 -8.32 6.85 -20.42
N SER A 216 -8.49 8.13 -20.69
CA SER A 216 -8.29 9.19 -19.70
C SER A 216 -9.41 9.21 -18.66
N ALA A 217 -9.03 9.14 -17.39
CA ALA A 217 -9.96 9.38 -16.28
C ALA A 217 -10.02 10.87 -15.85
N GLY A 218 -9.43 11.78 -16.63
CA GLY A 218 -9.40 13.21 -16.37
C GLY A 218 -8.01 13.80 -16.34
N ARG A 219 -7.92 15.14 -16.26
CA ARG A 219 -6.64 15.87 -16.25
C ARG A 219 -5.87 15.75 -14.95
N ILE A 220 -6.56 15.50 -13.85
CA ILE A 220 -5.98 15.36 -12.50
C ILE A 220 -6.42 14.01 -11.94
N LEU A 221 -5.46 13.20 -11.59
CA LEU A 221 -5.69 11.93 -10.93
C LEU A 221 -5.66 12.13 -9.41
N ARG A 222 -6.58 11.47 -8.71
CA ARG A 222 -6.64 11.46 -7.25
C ARG A 222 -6.60 10.02 -6.78
N ILE A 223 -5.66 9.72 -5.90
CA ILE A 223 -5.47 8.37 -5.34
C ILE A 223 -5.40 8.50 -3.82
N GLY A 224 -6.21 7.69 -3.15
CA GLY A 224 -6.15 7.51 -1.71
C GLY A 224 -5.82 6.07 -1.38
N GLU A 225 -4.81 5.86 -0.56
CA GLU A 225 -4.36 4.53 -0.16
C GLU A 225 -4.29 4.44 1.35
N ILE A 226 -4.75 3.32 1.89
CA ILE A 226 -4.76 3.03 3.32
C ILE A 226 -4.07 1.68 3.51
N PHE A 227 -2.99 1.70 4.26
CA PHE A 227 -2.22 0.52 4.62
C PHE A 227 -2.40 0.22 6.11
N GLN A 228 -2.81 -0.99 6.42
CA GLN A 228 -2.94 -1.46 7.79
C GLN A 228 -2.13 -2.74 7.93
N ARG A 229 -1.23 -2.79 8.90
CA ARG A 229 -0.36 -3.94 9.16
C ARG A 229 -0.53 -4.40 10.59
N VAL A 230 -0.46 -5.69 10.80
CA VAL A 230 -0.42 -6.34 12.10
C VAL A 230 0.88 -7.13 12.20
N ALA A 231 1.67 -6.83 13.19
CA ALA A 231 2.97 -7.45 13.43
C ALA A 231 3.08 -7.99 14.85
N ASP A 232 4.06 -8.82 15.11
CA ASP A 232 4.48 -9.20 16.46
C ASP A 232 5.30 -8.05 17.04
N GLN A 233 4.84 -7.52 18.18
CA GLN A 233 5.51 -6.42 18.87
C GLN A 233 6.97 -6.75 19.21
N ALA A 234 7.25 -8.00 19.62
CA ALA A 234 8.59 -8.40 20.03
C ALA A 234 9.56 -8.45 18.84
N GLN A 235 9.09 -8.73 17.62
CA GLN A 235 9.94 -8.63 16.42
C GLN A 235 10.25 -7.19 16.08
N VAL A 236 9.24 -6.31 16.06
CA VAL A 236 9.42 -4.88 15.71
C VAL A 236 10.33 -4.17 16.70
N GLU A 237 10.14 -4.43 18.00
CA GLU A 237 10.89 -3.77 19.09
C GLU A 237 12.24 -4.45 19.39
N ASN A 238 12.56 -5.57 18.78
CA ASN A 238 13.86 -6.23 18.98
C ASN A 238 14.96 -5.49 18.22
N PRO A 239 15.96 -4.89 18.89
CA PRO A 239 17.03 -4.17 18.23
C PRO A 239 17.98 -5.08 17.44
N ASP A 240 18.02 -6.39 17.74
CA ASP A 240 18.87 -7.36 17.06
C ASP A 240 18.29 -7.86 15.74
N LEU A 241 16.98 -7.59 15.46
CA LEU A 241 16.32 -7.95 14.21
C LEU A 241 16.36 -6.78 13.23
N THR A 242 16.74 -7.05 12.01
CA THR A 242 16.73 -6.09 10.91
C THR A 242 15.38 -6.02 10.21
N SER A 243 14.53 -7.02 10.42
CA SER A 243 13.25 -7.20 9.75
C SER A 243 12.18 -7.69 10.72
N ALA A 244 10.92 -7.46 10.40
CA ALA A 244 9.77 -8.00 11.13
C ALA A 244 8.67 -8.39 10.16
N ASP A 245 7.99 -9.50 10.46
CA ASP A 245 6.88 -10.00 9.67
C ASP A 245 5.62 -9.20 9.91
N TYR A 246 4.77 -9.13 8.93
CA TYR A 246 3.41 -8.60 9.08
C TYR A 246 2.42 -9.31 8.16
N SER A 247 1.15 -9.21 8.56
CA SER A 247 0.00 -9.40 7.69
C SER A 247 -0.87 -8.17 7.76
N GLY A 248 -1.58 -7.84 6.68
CA GLY A 248 -2.33 -6.60 6.69
C GLY A 248 -3.32 -6.48 5.55
N THR A 249 -3.80 -5.26 5.36
CA THR A 249 -4.68 -4.89 4.25
C THR A 249 -4.17 -3.64 3.56
N TRP A 250 -4.34 -3.60 2.26
CA TRP A 250 -4.20 -2.40 1.45
C TRP A 250 -5.54 -2.11 0.78
N THR A 251 -6.01 -0.89 0.97
CA THR A 251 -7.21 -0.39 0.34
C THR A 251 -6.82 0.83 -0.50
N ARG A 252 -7.21 0.84 -1.78
CA ARG A 252 -6.96 1.97 -2.67
C ARG A 252 -8.25 2.42 -3.32
N VAL A 253 -8.50 3.70 -3.27
CA VAL A 253 -9.55 4.37 -4.07
C VAL A 253 -8.84 5.22 -5.11
N GLY A 254 -9.19 5.02 -6.36
CA GLY A 254 -8.56 5.74 -7.46
C GLY A 254 -9.43 5.77 -8.72
N PRO A 255 -8.98 6.46 -9.75
CA PRO A 255 -9.70 6.53 -11.01
C PRO A 255 -9.73 5.17 -11.74
N TRP A 256 -10.55 5.08 -12.78
CA TRP A 256 -10.54 3.96 -13.72
C TRP A 256 -9.13 3.78 -14.29
N VAL A 257 -8.65 2.53 -14.33
CA VAL A 257 -7.38 2.25 -15.01
C VAL A 257 -7.56 2.36 -16.54
N PRO A 258 -6.55 2.83 -17.27
CA PRO A 258 -6.69 3.22 -18.69
C PRO A 258 -7.22 2.11 -19.60
N TRP A 259 -6.73 0.88 -19.43
CA TRP A 259 -7.11 -0.27 -20.26
C TRP A 259 -8.61 -0.63 -20.18
N MET A 260 -9.32 -0.15 -19.13
CA MET A 260 -10.77 -0.36 -19.02
C MET A 260 -11.57 0.49 -20.02
N ARG A 261 -10.98 1.51 -20.62
CA ARG A 261 -11.63 2.37 -21.64
C ARG A 261 -12.92 3.02 -21.13
N MET A 262 -12.89 3.49 -19.89
CA MET A 262 -14.06 4.13 -19.25
C MET A 262 -14.18 5.62 -19.58
N GLY A 263 -13.13 6.22 -20.14
CA GLY A 263 -13.07 7.66 -20.35
C GLY A 263 -13.31 8.40 -19.03
N GLN A 264 -14.04 9.50 -19.09
CA GLN A 264 -14.43 10.31 -17.94
C GLN A 264 -15.76 9.87 -17.29
N ALA A 265 -16.12 8.57 -17.42
CA ALA A 265 -17.32 8.06 -16.75
C ALA A 265 -17.22 8.26 -15.24
N GLU A 266 -18.33 8.69 -14.63
CA GLU A 266 -18.40 8.86 -13.17
C GLU A 266 -18.10 7.55 -12.43
N GLY A 267 -17.31 7.63 -11.36
CA GLY A 267 -17.00 6.53 -10.48
C GLY A 267 -15.50 6.37 -10.22
N ASN A 268 -15.20 5.42 -9.37
CA ASN A 268 -13.85 5.07 -8.96
C ASN A 268 -13.68 3.55 -8.89
N LEU A 269 -12.44 3.10 -8.90
CA LEU A 269 -12.07 1.76 -8.47
C LEU A 269 -11.75 1.77 -6.98
N LEU A 270 -12.26 0.75 -6.29
CA LEU A 270 -11.89 0.41 -4.92
C LEU A 270 -11.14 -0.94 -4.94
N PHE A 271 -9.85 -0.90 -4.68
CA PHE A 271 -9.04 -2.08 -4.43
C PHE A 271 -9.14 -2.43 -2.95
N ARG A 272 -9.46 -3.68 -2.66
CA ARG A 272 -9.47 -4.22 -1.31
C ARG A 272 -8.66 -5.51 -1.30
N THR A 273 -7.49 -5.47 -0.69
CA THR A 273 -6.55 -6.58 -0.71
C THR A 273 -6.08 -6.96 0.69
N PHE A 274 -5.66 -8.19 0.84
CA PHE A 274 -4.74 -8.61 1.89
C PHE A 274 -3.31 -8.45 1.39
N MET A 275 -2.38 -8.26 2.32
CA MET A 275 -0.96 -8.16 2.04
C MET A 275 -0.16 -8.84 3.15
N THR A 276 0.99 -9.38 2.80
CA THR A 276 1.93 -9.98 3.74
C THR A 276 3.34 -9.91 3.20
N LYS A 277 4.29 -9.81 4.11
CA LYS A 277 5.71 -9.98 3.81
C LYS A 277 6.01 -11.45 3.56
N LEU A 278 6.95 -11.73 2.70
CA LEU A 278 7.40 -13.07 2.38
C LEU A 278 8.91 -13.20 2.68
N ASP A 279 9.35 -14.40 3.05
CA ASP A 279 10.77 -14.67 3.24
C ASP A 279 11.53 -14.78 1.91
N SER A 280 10.83 -15.18 0.86
CA SER A 280 11.41 -15.26 -0.49
C SER A 280 10.32 -15.24 -1.57
N ILE A 281 10.72 -14.95 -2.81
CA ILE A 281 9.85 -15.04 -3.99
C ILE A 281 9.32 -16.45 -4.26
N ASP A 282 9.93 -17.49 -3.67
CA ASP A 282 9.46 -18.87 -3.80
C ASP A 282 8.13 -19.14 -3.09
N GLN A 283 7.76 -18.27 -2.17
CA GLN A 283 6.47 -18.32 -1.47
C GLN A 283 5.32 -17.66 -2.26
N LEU A 284 5.60 -17.04 -3.41
CA LEU A 284 4.56 -16.49 -4.27
C LEU A 284 3.60 -17.58 -4.76
N PRO A 285 2.31 -17.27 -4.96
CA PRO A 285 1.37 -18.18 -5.60
C PRO A 285 1.92 -18.70 -6.94
N ALA A 286 1.81 -20.00 -7.18
CA ALA A 286 2.47 -20.66 -8.32
C ALA A 286 2.09 -20.05 -9.69
N GLU A 287 0.82 -19.66 -9.87
CA GLU A 287 0.36 -19.03 -11.11
C GLU A 287 0.95 -17.62 -11.29
N LEU A 288 1.02 -16.83 -10.21
CA LEU A 288 1.65 -15.51 -10.23
C LEU A 288 3.13 -15.62 -10.57
N LYS A 289 3.84 -16.55 -9.92
CA LYS A 289 5.27 -16.80 -10.16
C LYS A 289 5.52 -17.21 -11.60
N ALA A 290 4.77 -18.19 -12.13
CA ALA A 290 4.91 -18.67 -13.50
C ALA A 290 4.64 -17.57 -14.53
N ALA A 291 3.58 -16.78 -14.35
CA ALA A 291 3.27 -15.65 -15.24
C ALA A 291 4.36 -14.57 -15.21
N THR A 292 4.95 -14.33 -14.04
CA THR A 292 6.07 -13.39 -13.90
C THR A 292 7.32 -13.91 -14.60
N GLU A 293 7.68 -15.17 -14.39
CA GLU A 293 8.82 -15.82 -15.06
C GLU A 293 8.71 -15.75 -16.58
N GLU A 294 7.51 -15.94 -17.12
CA GLU A 294 7.24 -15.92 -18.56
C GLU A 294 7.26 -14.53 -19.15
N ARG A 295 6.68 -13.53 -18.45
CA ARG A 295 6.35 -12.23 -19.05
C ARG A 295 7.26 -11.10 -18.59
N LEU A 296 7.67 -11.07 -17.33
CA LEU A 296 8.32 -9.95 -16.67
C LEU A 296 9.31 -10.41 -15.58
N PRO A 297 10.30 -11.27 -15.92
CA PRO A 297 11.20 -11.88 -14.94
C PRO A 297 12.06 -10.88 -14.17
N GLU A 298 12.29 -9.69 -14.72
CA GLU A 298 13.04 -8.63 -14.04
C GLU A 298 12.34 -8.11 -12.76
N PHE A 299 11.07 -8.44 -12.55
CA PHE A 299 10.34 -8.00 -11.37
C PHE A 299 10.63 -8.82 -10.10
N PHE A 300 11.37 -9.91 -10.22
CA PHE A 300 11.78 -10.71 -9.06
C PHE A 300 12.89 -10.09 -8.22
N VAL A 301 13.45 -8.97 -8.65
CA VAL A 301 14.50 -8.24 -7.93
C VAL A 301 14.14 -6.77 -7.77
N ALA A 302 14.61 -6.14 -6.71
CA ALA A 302 14.42 -4.71 -6.51
C ALA A 302 15.15 -3.88 -7.60
N PRO A 303 14.75 -2.64 -7.85
CA PRO A 303 15.51 -1.75 -8.74
C PRO A 303 16.96 -1.60 -8.27
N PRO A 304 17.94 -1.59 -9.18
CA PRO A 304 19.32 -1.35 -8.81
C PRO A 304 19.55 0.10 -8.31
N PRO A 305 20.62 0.34 -7.51
CA PRO A 305 20.89 1.68 -6.92
C PRO A 305 20.99 2.81 -7.94
N GLU A 306 21.40 2.50 -9.16
CA GLU A 306 21.56 3.46 -10.26
C GLU A 306 20.24 4.08 -10.70
N THR A 307 19.10 3.44 -10.37
CA THR A 307 17.76 3.98 -10.64
C THR A 307 17.34 5.08 -9.66
N TRP A 308 18.20 5.42 -8.69
CA TRP A 308 17.91 6.52 -7.79
C TRP A 308 17.88 7.86 -8.53
N GLY A 309 16.75 8.54 -8.46
CA GLY A 309 16.53 9.78 -9.22
C GLY A 309 15.80 9.59 -10.55
N ASP A 310 15.55 8.34 -10.98
CA ASP A 310 14.66 8.09 -12.11
C ASP A 310 13.23 8.47 -11.73
N LYS A 311 12.45 8.91 -12.73
CA LYS A 311 11.03 9.18 -12.53
C LYS A 311 10.30 7.89 -12.14
N ASN A 312 9.54 7.96 -11.07
CA ASN A 312 8.72 6.83 -10.64
C ASN A 312 7.63 6.49 -11.67
N ASP A 313 7.43 5.20 -11.87
CA ASP A 313 6.34 4.67 -12.67
C ASP A 313 5.00 4.75 -11.93
N SER A 314 3.95 4.85 -12.72
CA SER A 314 2.58 4.60 -12.31
C SER A 314 1.87 3.82 -13.41
N SER A 315 0.80 3.11 -13.09
CA SER A 315 0.02 2.39 -14.11
C SER A 315 -0.45 3.31 -15.25
N PHE A 316 -0.57 4.61 -15.02
CA PHE A 316 -0.96 5.61 -16.02
C PHE A 316 0.22 6.02 -16.91
N SER A 317 1.39 6.31 -16.33
CA SER A 317 2.59 6.67 -17.10
C SER A 317 3.11 5.48 -17.90
N VAL A 318 3.05 4.27 -17.33
CA VAL A 318 3.41 3.05 -18.06
C VAL A 318 2.47 2.84 -19.25
N TYR A 319 1.15 2.99 -19.04
CA TYR A 319 0.17 2.87 -20.13
C TYR A 319 0.42 3.88 -21.24
N ALA A 320 0.65 5.15 -20.90
CA ALA A 320 0.95 6.21 -21.87
C ALA A 320 2.20 5.94 -22.70
N ARG A 321 3.19 5.29 -22.10
CA ARG A 321 4.46 4.96 -22.77
C ARG A 321 4.36 3.76 -23.72
N GLU A 322 3.48 2.82 -23.41
CA GLU A 322 3.40 1.52 -24.09
C GLU A 322 2.24 1.39 -25.07
N ASN A 323 1.32 2.37 -25.11
CA ASN A 323 0.14 2.32 -25.95
C ASN A 323 -0.04 3.58 -26.77
N GLU A 324 -0.92 3.50 -27.75
CA GLU A 324 -1.40 4.61 -28.55
C GLU A 324 -2.86 4.94 -28.18
N PRO A 325 -3.28 6.23 -28.23
CA PRO A 325 -4.65 6.60 -27.91
C PRO A 325 -5.64 6.00 -28.92
N LEU A 326 -6.75 5.48 -28.39
CA LEU A 326 -7.84 4.99 -29.21
C LEU A 326 -8.71 6.17 -29.69
N PRO A 327 -9.24 6.10 -30.94
CA PRO A 327 -10.14 7.13 -31.43
C PRO A 327 -11.41 7.21 -30.58
N PRO A 328 -12.07 8.39 -30.51
CA PRO A 328 -13.38 8.50 -29.87
C PRO A 328 -14.38 7.48 -30.46
N LEU A 329 -15.31 7.03 -29.61
CA LEU A 329 -16.41 6.19 -30.11
C LEU A 329 -17.23 6.99 -31.13
N GLU A 330 -17.51 6.39 -32.29
CA GLU A 330 -18.48 6.96 -33.23
C GLU A 330 -19.87 6.95 -32.58
N ASN A 331 -20.55 8.09 -32.56
CA ASN A 331 -21.88 8.25 -32.00
C ASN A 331 -22.96 7.57 -32.85
#